data_bdf677b4112f916864b930de5a4394fa
#
_entry.id   bdf677b4112f916864b930de5a4394fa
#
_cell.length_a   1.000
_cell.length_b   1.000
_cell.length_c   1.000
_cell.angle_alpha   90.00
_cell.angle_beta   90.00
_cell.angle_gamma   90.00
#
_symmetry.space_group_name_H-M   'P 1'
#
loop_
_entity.id
_entity.type
_entity.pdbx_description
1 polymer ?
#
loop_
_entity_poly.entity_id
_entity_poly.type
_entity_poly.pdbx_seq_one_letter_code
_entity_poly.pdbx_strand_id
1 'polypeptide(L)'
;MKKILILVCLLALSCSKSSPKPPTTPELLFPLKSSECTTGVTLGTTNTSEVELAWNASARTDLYEVKITNLNTNLTQTLSTTTTKQKVVLDKGVAYSWFVTAKNDEVSETTASEIWKFYNAGSQTTYPPFAAEIISPKSGQTVFKDTNNDVTLEWLAEDVDNDIANYKVYFGTTTPPSGLLATNAPNNTTVKVGVVINTVYYWKVVTTDAEGNASDSGVYQFKAR
;
A
#
# COMPACT_ATOMS: atom_id res chain seq x y z
N MET A 1 55.11 -36.79 51.79
CA MET A 1 55.12 -35.74 50.75
C MET A 1 53.83 -35.88 49.95
N LYS A 2 52.81 -35.06 50.28
CA LYS A 2 51.53 -35.03 49.55
C LYS A 2 51.61 -34.02 48.37
N LYS A 3 51.45 -34.50 47.14
CA LYS A 3 51.37 -33.64 45.94
C LYS A 3 49.94 -33.16 45.82
N ILE A 4 49.73 -31.87 45.97
CA ILE A 4 48.46 -31.17 45.68
C ILE A 4 48.38 -30.93 44.19
N LEU A 5 47.39 -31.54 43.50
CA LEU A 5 47.08 -31.32 42.09
C LEU A 5 46.08 -30.16 42.01
N ILE A 6 46.55 -28.99 41.56
CA ILE A 6 45.68 -27.82 41.34
C ILE A 6 45.03 -27.99 39.96
N LEU A 7 43.71 -28.28 39.95
CA LEU A 7 42.90 -28.32 38.74
C LEU A 7 42.47 -26.89 38.36
N VAL A 8 43.10 -26.33 37.35
CA VAL A 8 42.71 -25.02 36.80
C VAL A 8 41.51 -25.23 35.90
N CYS A 9 40.30 -24.88 36.37
CA CYS A 9 39.08 -24.80 35.54
C CYS A 9 39.14 -23.55 34.64
N LEU A 10 39.46 -23.73 33.37
CA LEU A 10 39.27 -22.70 32.33
C LEU A 10 37.76 -22.53 32.04
N LEU A 11 37.15 -21.51 32.61
CA LEU A 11 35.81 -21.07 32.23
C LEU A 11 35.91 -20.39 30.83
N ALA A 12 35.57 -21.13 29.77
CA ALA A 12 35.35 -20.59 28.45
C ALA A 12 34.06 -19.74 28.48
N LEU A 13 34.19 -18.44 28.60
CA LEU A 13 33.09 -17.47 28.34
C LEU A 13 32.74 -17.53 26.85
N SER A 14 31.77 -18.40 26.51
CA SER A 14 31.15 -18.40 25.18
C SER A 14 30.28 -17.15 25.07
N CYS A 15 30.83 -16.09 24.53
CA CYS A 15 30.03 -14.95 24.03
C CYS A 15 29.25 -15.44 22.81
N SER A 16 28.00 -15.87 22.99
CA SER A 16 27.11 -16.13 21.87
C SER A 16 26.77 -14.77 21.24
N LYS A 17 27.39 -14.42 20.11
CA LYS A 17 26.93 -13.33 19.28
C LYS A 17 25.51 -13.67 18.84
N SER A 18 24.54 -12.82 19.20
CA SER A 18 23.19 -12.92 18.64
C SER A 18 23.27 -12.80 17.12
N SER A 19 22.59 -13.68 16.40
CA SER A 19 22.52 -13.57 14.94
C SER A 19 21.96 -12.19 14.53
N PRO A 20 22.53 -11.57 13.50
CA PRO A 20 21.98 -10.34 12.93
C PRO A 20 20.49 -10.48 12.62
N LYS A 21 19.72 -9.43 12.83
CA LYS A 21 18.26 -9.41 12.62
C LYS A 21 17.88 -8.33 11.61
N PRO A 22 16.82 -8.55 10.83
CA PRO A 22 16.33 -7.52 9.91
C PRO A 22 15.84 -6.27 10.66
N PRO A 23 15.68 -5.14 9.95
CA PRO A 23 15.07 -3.94 10.48
C PRO A 23 13.63 -4.19 10.97
N THR A 24 13.16 -3.35 11.90
CA THR A 24 11.72 -3.30 12.22
C THR A 24 10.97 -2.48 11.18
N THR A 25 9.65 -2.68 11.12
CA THR A 25 8.78 -1.94 10.20
C THR A 25 8.83 -0.43 10.47
N PRO A 26 9.12 0.43 9.47
CA PRO A 26 8.94 1.87 9.59
C PRO A 26 7.45 2.22 9.72
N GLU A 27 7.11 3.22 10.53
CA GLU A 27 5.75 3.75 10.68
C GLU A 27 5.68 5.13 10.05
N LEU A 28 4.82 5.32 9.06
CA LEU A 28 4.65 6.59 8.36
C LEU A 28 3.97 7.61 9.26
N LEU A 29 4.35 8.89 9.12
CA LEU A 29 3.81 9.99 9.89
C LEU A 29 3.17 11.07 9.01
N PHE A 30 3.83 11.45 7.91
CA PHE A 30 3.37 12.56 7.08
C PHE A 30 3.88 12.43 5.64
N PRO A 31 3.08 12.78 4.61
CA PRO A 31 1.66 13.21 4.67
C PRO A 31 0.76 12.12 5.25
N LEU A 32 -0.36 12.53 5.87
CA LEU A 32 -1.30 11.59 6.49
C LEU A 32 -1.96 10.69 5.45
N LYS A 33 -2.33 9.49 5.86
CA LYS A 33 -3.02 8.53 5.00
C LYS A 33 -4.35 9.12 4.51
N SER A 34 -4.58 8.99 3.20
CA SER A 34 -5.83 9.39 2.52
C SER A 34 -6.23 10.84 2.80
N SER A 35 -5.24 11.75 2.81
CA SER A 35 -5.43 13.17 3.11
C SER A 35 -4.95 14.07 1.98
N GLU A 36 -5.32 15.35 2.06
CA GLU A 36 -4.70 16.42 1.29
C GLU A 36 -3.46 16.93 2.00
N CYS A 37 -2.32 17.00 1.32
CA CYS A 37 -1.09 17.62 1.80
C CYS A 37 -1.04 19.09 1.38
N THR A 38 -1.36 20.00 2.31
CA THR A 38 -1.38 21.46 2.09
C THR A 38 -0.08 22.16 2.46
N THR A 39 0.89 21.46 3.08
CA THR A 39 2.12 22.05 3.63
C THR A 39 3.28 22.08 2.62
N GLY A 40 3.07 21.61 1.39
CA GLY A 40 4.10 21.65 0.35
C GLY A 40 4.52 23.10 0.00
N VAL A 41 5.84 23.35 -0.02
CA VAL A 41 6.38 24.65 -0.41
C VAL A 41 6.38 24.80 -1.93
N THR A 42 5.61 25.75 -2.46
CA THR A 42 5.56 26.02 -3.90
C THR A 42 6.93 26.44 -4.43
N LEU A 43 7.39 25.82 -5.51
CA LEU A 43 8.66 26.14 -6.15
C LEU A 43 8.47 27.13 -7.32
N GLY A 44 8.79 28.39 -7.08
CA GLY A 44 8.70 29.44 -8.10
C GLY A 44 7.31 29.58 -8.72
N THR A 45 7.25 29.62 -10.07
CA THR A 45 6.00 29.73 -10.87
C THR A 45 5.53 28.37 -11.41
N THR A 46 6.16 27.26 -10.97
CA THR A 46 5.85 25.92 -11.47
C THR A 46 4.60 25.35 -10.78
N ASN A 47 3.95 24.39 -11.44
CA ASN A 47 2.84 23.65 -10.84
C ASN A 47 3.35 22.52 -9.93
N THR A 48 4.46 22.76 -9.21
CA THR A 48 5.08 21.79 -8.29
C THR A 48 5.24 22.38 -6.89
N SER A 49 5.34 21.51 -5.89
CA SER A 49 5.72 21.87 -4.54
C SER A 49 6.73 20.86 -3.97
N GLU A 50 7.61 21.33 -3.07
CA GLU A 50 8.46 20.45 -2.26
C GLU A 50 7.67 20.00 -1.05
N VAL A 51 7.46 18.68 -0.93
CA VAL A 51 6.76 18.02 0.18
C VAL A 51 7.79 17.28 1.03
N GLU A 52 7.73 17.41 2.35
CA GLU A 52 8.52 16.62 3.29
C GLU A 52 7.75 15.36 3.67
N LEU A 53 8.28 14.18 3.32
CA LEU A 53 7.81 12.88 3.80
C LEU A 53 8.49 12.59 5.13
N ALA A 54 7.76 12.05 6.12
CA ALA A 54 8.29 11.76 7.45
C ALA A 54 7.75 10.42 8.00
N TRP A 55 8.61 9.73 8.77
CA TRP A 55 8.27 8.46 9.42
C TRP A 55 9.01 8.31 10.76
N ASN A 56 8.59 7.36 11.58
CA ASN A 56 9.29 7.00 12.81
C ASN A 56 10.55 6.18 12.51
N ALA A 57 11.58 6.37 13.31
CA ALA A 57 12.79 5.55 13.21
C ALA A 57 12.46 4.08 13.50
N SER A 58 12.96 3.19 12.65
CA SER A 58 12.89 1.75 12.86
C SER A 58 14.20 1.21 13.42
N ALA A 59 14.12 0.22 14.30
CA ALA A 59 15.31 -0.37 14.93
C ALA A 59 16.12 -1.16 13.91
N ARG A 60 17.45 -1.21 14.08
CA ARG A 60 18.40 -1.95 13.25
C ARG A 60 18.37 -1.49 11.78
N THR A 61 18.30 -0.17 11.56
CA THR A 61 18.20 0.43 10.22
C THR A 61 19.38 1.36 10.00
N ASP A 62 20.12 1.13 8.93
CA ASP A 62 21.22 1.97 8.49
C ASP A 62 20.81 2.90 7.34
N LEU A 63 19.84 2.46 6.54
CA LEU A 63 19.37 3.15 5.34
C LEU A 63 17.87 2.99 5.16
N TYR A 64 17.20 4.07 4.77
CA TYR A 64 15.83 4.06 4.29
C TYR A 64 15.80 4.28 2.78
N GLU A 65 14.98 3.50 2.08
CA GLU A 65 14.60 3.71 0.70
C GLU A 65 13.15 4.15 0.64
N VAL A 66 12.92 5.37 0.17
CA VAL A 66 11.58 5.96 0.03
C VAL A 66 11.14 5.79 -1.41
N LYS A 67 9.99 5.18 -1.63
CA LYS A 67 9.36 5.11 -2.95
C LYS A 67 8.08 5.93 -2.95
N ILE A 68 7.96 6.80 -3.95
CA ILE A 68 6.78 7.62 -4.18
C ILE A 68 6.33 7.50 -5.63
N THR A 69 5.07 7.17 -5.84
CA THR A 69 4.48 6.90 -7.15
C THR A 69 3.37 7.92 -7.44
N ASN A 70 3.47 8.60 -8.56
CA ASN A 70 2.40 9.42 -9.11
C ASN A 70 1.29 8.48 -9.62
N LEU A 71 0.08 8.56 -9.06
CA LEU A 71 -1.02 7.62 -9.37
C LEU A 71 -1.69 7.91 -10.72
N ASN A 72 -1.48 9.09 -11.32
CA ASN A 72 -2.00 9.40 -12.63
C ASN A 72 -1.13 8.83 -13.75
N THR A 73 0.20 8.85 -13.57
CA THR A 73 1.18 8.45 -14.59
C THR A 73 1.84 7.10 -14.31
N ASN A 74 1.69 6.57 -13.09
CA ASN A 74 2.40 5.39 -12.57
C ASN A 74 3.93 5.52 -12.54
N LEU A 75 4.46 6.75 -12.64
CA LEU A 75 5.89 6.99 -12.51
C LEU A 75 6.29 6.96 -11.03
N THR A 76 7.35 6.21 -10.72
CA THR A 76 7.89 6.05 -9.37
C THR A 76 9.25 6.73 -9.25
N GLN A 77 9.41 7.56 -8.23
CA GLN A 77 10.70 8.06 -7.76
C GLN A 77 11.17 7.19 -6.60
N THR A 78 12.47 6.89 -6.57
CA THR A 78 13.12 6.15 -5.47
C THR A 78 14.25 6.98 -4.93
N LEU A 79 14.22 7.27 -3.63
CA LEU A 79 15.19 8.11 -2.93
C LEU A 79 15.74 7.36 -1.72
N SER A 80 17.02 7.55 -1.41
CA SER A 80 17.66 6.92 -0.25
C SER A 80 18.11 7.98 0.76
N THR A 81 17.92 7.69 2.05
CA THR A 81 18.32 8.59 3.14
C THR A 81 18.63 7.80 4.41
N THR A 82 19.50 8.36 5.26
CA THR A 82 19.79 7.83 6.60
C THR A 82 19.00 8.53 7.70
N THR A 83 18.18 9.52 7.33
CA THR A 83 17.29 10.24 8.25
C THR A 83 15.86 9.72 8.16
N THR A 84 14.99 10.16 9.03
CA THR A 84 13.56 9.79 9.04
C THR A 84 12.68 10.81 8.31
N LYS A 85 13.29 11.59 7.42
CA LYS A 85 12.61 12.59 6.60
C LYS A 85 13.22 12.64 5.21
N GLN A 86 12.38 12.90 4.20
CA GLN A 86 12.80 13.06 2.82
C GLN A 86 11.95 14.13 2.14
N LYS A 87 12.61 15.12 1.54
CA LYS A 87 11.93 16.10 0.70
C LYS A 87 11.86 15.61 -0.74
N VAL A 88 10.70 15.80 -1.35
CA VAL A 88 10.44 15.41 -2.75
C VAL A 88 9.69 16.52 -3.47
N VAL A 89 9.99 16.70 -4.76
CA VAL A 89 9.27 17.66 -5.61
C VAL A 89 8.16 16.92 -6.32
N LEU A 90 6.93 17.39 -6.14
CA LEU A 90 5.71 16.75 -6.60
C LEU A 90 4.82 17.74 -7.37
N ASP A 91 4.11 17.25 -8.38
CA ASP A 91 3.07 18.01 -9.06
C ASP A 91 1.90 18.30 -8.13
N LYS A 92 1.36 19.53 -8.19
CA LYS A 92 0.19 19.94 -7.42
C LYS A 92 -1.09 19.37 -8.03
N GLY A 93 -2.09 19.10 -7.18
CA GLY A 93 -3.38 18.55 -7.60
C GLY A 93 -3.31 17.09 -8.07
N VAL A 94 -2.28 16.36 -7.67
CA VAL A 94 -2.03 14.99 -8.09
C VAL A 94 -2.01 14.05 -6.89
N ALA A 95 -2.60 12.86 -7.07
CA ALA A 95 -2.57 11.78 -6.11
C ALA A 95 -1.24 11.02 -6.16
N TYR A 96 -0.70 10.70 -4.99
CA TYR A 96 0.51 9.92 -4.82
C TYR A 96 0.29 8.76 -3.85
N SER A 97 1.00 7.65 -4.09
CA SER A 97 1.22 6.62 -3.08
C SER A 97 2.68 6.58 -2.67
N TRP A 98 2.98 6.27 -1.42
CA TRP A 98 4.34 6.19 -0.94
C TRP A 98 4.51 5.19 0.19
N PHE A 99 5.74 4.68 0.33
CA PHE A 99 6.14 3.82 1.42
C PHE A 99 7.66 3.90 1.64
N VAL A 100 8.11 3.39 2.77
CA VAL A 100 9.51 3.38 3.19
C VAL A 100 9.97 1.94 3.42
N THR A 101 11.10 1.57 2.86
CA THR A 101 11.79 0.30 3.12
C THR A 101 13.02 0.54 3.97
N ALA A 102 13.08 -0.09 5.14
CA ALA A 102 14.24 -0.09 6.02
C ALA A 102 15.22 -1.21 5.62
N LYS A 103 16.50 -0.88 5.60
CA LYS A 103 17.64 -1.75 5.24
C LYS A 103 18.73 -1.64 6.30
N ASN A 104 19.50 -2.71 6.50
CA ASN A 104 20.78 -2.67 7.22
C ASN A 104 21.85 -3.46 6.48
N ASP A 105 23.11 -3.22 6.84
CA ASP A 105 24.25 -3.84 6.18
C ASP A 105 24.57 -5.25 6.71
N GLU A 106 23.91 -5.68 7.79
CA GLU A 106 24.19 -6.97 8.44
C GLU A 106 23.40 -8.13 7.81
N VAL A 107 22.23 -7.84 7.20
CA VAL A 107 21.35 -8.84 6.56
C VAL A 107 20.77 -8.28 5.25
N SER A 108 20.52 -9.17 4.30
CA SER A 108 19.89 -8.81 3.02
C SER A 108 18.37 -8.63 3.12
N GLU A 109 17.76 -9.08 4.22
CA GLU A 109 16.32 -8.95 4.45
C GLU A 109 15.96 -7.51 4.78
N THR A 110 14.93 -6.99 4.12
CA THR A 110 14.43 -5.62 4.27
C THR A 110 13.01 -5.62 4.80
N THR A 111 12.59 -4.53 5.45
CA THR A 111 11.24 -4.42 5.99
C THR A 111 10.59 -3.12 5.49
N ALA A 112 9.40 -3.26 4.88
CA ALA A 112 8.66 -2.12 4.34
C ALA A 112 7.53 -1.69 5.27
N SER A 113 7.22 -0.38 5.25
CA SER A 113 6.02 0.19 5.87
C SER A 113 4.74 -0.22 5.15
N GLU A 114 3.59 0.17 5.68
CA GLU A 114 2.35 0.27 4.90
C GLU A 114 2.54 1.22 3.71
N ILE A 115 1.68 1.08 2.69
CA ILE A 115 1.57 2.03 1.59
C ILE A 115 0.48 3.05 1.95
N TRP A 116 0.86 4.33 2.01
CA TRP A 116 -0.09 5.42 2.20
C TRP A 116 -0.31 6.17 0.90
N LYS A 117 -1.52 6.76 0.76
CA LYS A 117 -1.90 7.62 -0.36
C LYS A 117 -2.22 9.01 0.17
N PHE A 118 -1.99 10.03 -0.66
CA PHE A 118 -2.38 11.41 -0.38
C PHE A 118 -2.50 12.20 -1.68
N TYR A 119 -3.22 13.32 -1.64
CA TYR A 119 -3.18 14.33 -2.69
C TYR A 119 -2.19 15.44 -2.33
N ASN A 120 -1.30 15.83 -3.24
CA ASN A 120 -0.51 17.05 -3.09
C ASN A 120 -1.39 18.25 -3.49
N ALA A 121 -1.66 19.15 -2.54
CA ALA A 121 -2.60 20.26 -2.69
C ALA A 121 -2.39 21.04 -3.98
N GLY A 122 -3.49 21.36 -4.65
CA GLY A 122 -3.56 22.14 -5.88
C GLY A 122 -4.49 23.34 -5.73
N SER A 123 -5.13 23.71 -6.82
CA SER A 123 -6.18 24.74 -6.85
C SER A 123 -7.59 24.15 -6.84
N GLN A 124 -7.71 22.81 -6.85
CA GLN A 124 -8.99 22.12 -6.82
C GLN A 124 -9.55 22.07 -5.40
N THR A 125 -10.87 22.08 -5.29
CA THR A 125 -11.62 22.08 -4.04
C THR A 125 -12.26 20.72 -3.72
N THR A 126 -12.23 19.78 -4.66
CA THR A 126 -12.74 18.42 -4.54
C THR A 126 -11.76 17.46 -5.20
N TYR A 127 -11.68 16.24 -4.70
CA TYR A 127 -10.76 15.22 -5.16
C TYR A 127 -11.50 13.94 -5.55
N PRO A 128 -11.20 13.32 -6.71
CA PRO A 128 -11.72 12.00 -7.02
C PRO A 128 -11.31 10.97 -5.96
N PRO A 129 -12.15 9.95 -5.70
CA PRO A 129 -11.75 8.84 -4.84
C PRO A 129 -10.44 8.20 -5.30
N PHE A 130 -9.64 7.67 -4.37
CA PHE A 130 -8.54 6.79 -4.75
C PHE A 130 -9.09 5.52 -5.42
N ALA A 131 -8.40 5.00 -6.42
CA ALA A 131 -8.76 3.72 -7.02
C ALA A 131 -8.88 2.63 -5.93
N ALA A 132 -10.01 1.89 -5.95
CA ALA A 132 -10.29 0.87 -4.94
C ALA A 132 -9.18 -0.19 -4.91
N GLU A 133 -8.74 -0.55 -3.71
CA GLU A 133 -7.84 -1.67 -3.48
C GLU A 133 -8.64 -2.97 -3.44
N ILE A 134 -8.28 -3.92 -4.29
CA ILE A 134 -8.92 -5.22 -4.29
C ILE A 134 -8.34 -6.10 -3.17
N ILE A 135 -9.21 -6.51 -2.24
CA ILE A 135 -8.86 -7.38 -1.12
C ILE A 135 -8.93 -8.85 -1.56
N SER A 136 -10.06 -9.26 -2.14
CA SER A 136 -10.27 -10.64 -2.60
C SER A 136 -11.38 -10.73 -3.66
N PRO A 137 -11.22 -11.58 -4.68
CA PRO A 137 -10.01 -12.28 -5.12
C PRO A 137 -9.00 -11.35 -5.81
N LYS A 138 -7.72 -11.55 -5.53
CA LYS A 138 -6.62 -10.87 -6.23
C LYS A 138 -6.30 -11.55 -7.57
N SER A 139 -5.64 -10.84 -8.48
CA SER A 139 -5.27 -11.38 -9.79
C SER A 139 -4.42 -12.64 -9.68
N GLY A 140 -4.80 -13.66 -10.48
CA GLY A 140 -4.12 -14.95 -10.55
C GLY A 140 -4.53 -15.96 -9.48
N GLN A 141 -5.41 -15.60 -8.54
CA GLN A 141 -5.88 -16.52 -7.51
C GLN A 141 -6.80 -17.62 -8.09
N THR A 142 -6.73 -18.78 -7.45
CA THR A 142 -7.74 -19.83 -7.58
C THR A 142 -8.60 -19.80 -6.32
N VAL A 143 -9.92 -19.64 -6.48
CA VAL A 143 -10.86 -19.43 -5.37
C VAL A 143 -11.90 -20.54 -5.36
N PHE A 144 -12.15 -21.10 -4.19
CA PHE A 144 -13.21 -22.09 -4.00
C PHE A 144 -14.54 -21.36 -3.79
N LYS A 145 -15.58 -21.78 -4.51
CA LYS A 145 -16.95 -21.33 -4.31
C LYS A 145 -17.48 -21.85 -2.97
N ASP A 146 -18.42 -21.13 -2.39
CA ASP A 146 -19.15 -21.56 -1.20
C ASP A 146 -20.21 -22.63 -1.54
N THR A 147 -20.97 -23.08 -0.52
CA THR A 147 -22.05 -24.08 -0.67
C THR A 147 -23.19 -23.61 -1.57
N ASN A 148 -23.34 -22.31 -1.79
CA ASN A 148 -24.35 -21.71 -2.67
C ASN A 148 -23.81 -21.49 -4.10
N ASN A 149 -22.61 -21.93 -4.39
CA ASN A 149 -21.84 -21.69 -5.61
C ASN A 149 -21.42 -20.23 -5.79
N ASP A 150 -21.29 -19.46 -4.70
CA ASP A 150 -20.87 -18.07 -4.73
C ASP A 150 -19.41 -17.89 -4.37
N VAL A 151 -18.82 -16.79 -4.90
CA VAL A 151 -17.56 -16.21 -4.47
C VAL A 151 -17.86 -14.80 -3.97
N THR A 152 -17.24 -14.40 -2.85
CA THR A 152 -17.32 -13.04 -2.35
C THR A 152 -16.23 -12.20 -2.99
N LEU A 153 -16.63 -11.11 -3.64
CA LEU A 153 -15.75 -10.04 -4.10
C LEU A 153 -15.66 -9.00 -2.98
N GLU A 154 -14.45 -8.55 -2.65
CA GLU A 154 -14.19 -7.63 -1.54
C GLU A 154 -13.15 -6.60 -1.95
N TRP A 155 -13.39 -5.35 -1.60
CA TRP A 155 -12.51 -4.21 -1.87
C TRP A 155 -12.48 -3.22 -0.70
N LEU A 156 -11.51 -2.33 -0.72
CA LEU A 156 -11.41 -1.16 0.14
C LEU A 156 -11.29 0.07 -0.74
N ALA A 157 -12.01 1.14 -0.41
CA ALA A 157 -11.87 2.41 -1.08
C ALA A 157 -11.68 3.52 -0.05
N GLU A 158 -10.93 4.54 -0.43
CA GLU A 158 -10.62 5.70 0.39
C GLU A 158 -10.83 6.95 -0.45
N ASP A 159 -11.22 8.03 0.20
CA ASP A 159 -11.45 9.32 -0.40
C ASP A 159 -10.98 10.43 0.54
N VAL A 160 -10.42 11.52 -0.01
CA VAL A 160 -9.91 12.65 0.77
C VAL A 160 -11.04 13.45 1.41
N ASP A 161 -12.14 13.62 0.65
CA ASP A 161 -13.30 14.42 1.04
C ASP A 161 -14.29 13.59 1.89
N ASN A 162 -14.09 12.26 1.94
CA ASN A 162 -14.94 11.29 2.64
C ASN A 162 -16.39 11.29 2.14
N ASP A 163 -16.60 11.48 0.86
CA ASP A 163 -17.91 11.66 0.24
C ASP A 163 -18.24 10.62 -0.84
N ILE A 164 -17.62 9.43 -0.77
CA ILE A 164 -17.94 8.32 -1.66
C ILE A 164 -19.46 8.12 -1.70
N ALA A 165 -20.04 8.19 -2.89
CA ALA A 165 -21.47 8.03 -3.11
C ALA A 165 -21.86 6.57 -3.39
N ASN A 166 -21.09 5.86 -4.23
CA ASN A 166 -21.38 4.48 -4.57
C ASN A 166 -20.19 3.74 -5.19
N TYR A 167 -20.33 2.41 -5.27
CA TYR A 167 -19.45 1.50 -6.00
C TYR A 167 -20.23 0.81 -7.12
N LYS A 168 -19.71 0.84 -8.34
CA LYS A 168 -20.19 -0.01 -9.44
C LYS A 168 -19.23 -1.17 -9.63
N VAL A 169 -19.72 -2.39 -9.42
CA VAL A 169 -18.94 -3.63 -9.58
C VAL A 169 -19.26 -4.24 -10.93
N TYR A 170 -18.25 -4.42 -11.76
CA TYR A 170 -18.35 -5.08 -13.04
C TYR A 170 -17.75 -6.47 -12.97
N PHE A 171 -18.42 -7.45 -13.59
CA PHE A 171 -18.03 -8.85 -13.50
C PHE A 171 -18.38 -9.58 -14.80
N GLY A 172 -17.58 -10.58 -15.19
CA GLY A 172 -17.85 -11.41 -16.35
C GLY A 172 -16.70 -12.33 -16.74
N THR A 173 -16.86 -13.03 -17.84
CA THR A 173 -15.86 -13.97 -18.40
C THR A 173 -15.02 -13.34 -19.51
N THR A 174 -15.29 -12.09 -19.87
CA THR A 174 -14.54 -11.33 -20.88
C THR A 174 -13.73 -10.22 -20.24
N THR A 175 -12.62 -9.78 -20.85
CA THR A 175 -11.78 -8.70 -20.39
C THR A 175 -11.73 -7.58 -21.41
N PRO A 176 -11.97 -6.30 -21.03
CA PRO A 176 -12.46 -5.86 -19.71
C PRO A 176 -13.91 -6.32 -19.46
N PRO A 177 -14.32 -6.56 -18.19
CA PRO A 177 -15.69 -6.92 -17.88
C PRO A 177 -16.62 -5.72 -18.11
N SER A 178 -17.71 -5.93 -18.86
CA SER A 178 -18.71 -4.90 -19.16
C SER A 178 -20.04 -5.10 -18.42
N GLY A 179 -20.28 -6.31 -17.89
CA GLY A 179 -21.51 -6.61 -17.15
C GLY A 179 -21.52 -5.94 -15.77
N LEU A 180 -22.46 -5.02 -15.55
CA LEU A 180 -22.70 -4.44 -14.22
C LEU A 180 -23.31 -5.53 -13.33
N LEU A 181 -22.58 -5.97 -12.30
CA LEU A 181 -23.04 -6.94 -11.32
C LEU A 181 -23.87 -6.28 -10.23
N ALA A 182 -23.40 -5.17 -9.68
CA ALA A 182 -24.02 -4.49 -8.57
C ALA A 182 -23.68 -2.99 -8.53
N THR A 183 -24.55 -2.21 -7.89
CA THR A 183 -24.23 -0.87 -7.41
C THR A 183 -24.41 -0.87 -5.90
N ASN A 184 -23.31 -0.71 -5.17
CA ASN A 184 -23.29 -0.76 -3.71
C ASN A 184 -23.24 0.64 -3.10
N ALA A 185 -23.89 0.79 -1.93
CA ALA A 185 -23.76 1.98 -1.10
C ALA A 185 -22.33 2.08 -0.50
N PRO A 186 -21.89 3.27 -0.06
CA PRO A 186 -20.51 3.51 0.38
C PRO A 186 -20.05 2.66 1.59
N ASN A 187 -20.98 2.20 2.42
CA ASN A 187 -20.69 1.33 3.56
C ASN A 187 -20.70 -0.18 3.23
N ASN A 188 -20.89 -0.55 1.96
CA ASN A 188 -20.94 -1.95 1.53
C ASN A 188 -19.83 -2.22 0.50
N THR A 189 -18.72 -2.76 0.96
CA THR A 189 -17.51 -3.04 0.17
C THR A 189 -17.37 -4.52 -0.20
N THR A 190 -18.49 -5.26 -0.21
CA THR A 190 -18.53 -6.66 -0.62
C THR A 190 -19.73 -6.97 -1.49
N VAL A 191 -19.61 -7.97 -2.35
CA VAL A 191 -20.73 -8.55 -3.09
C VAL A 191 -20.47 -10.02 -3.36
N LYS A 192 -21.51 -10.85 -3.26
CA LYS A 192 -21.47 -12.26 -3.66
C LYS A 192 -21.89 -12.42 -5.11
N VAL A 193 -21.21 -13.31 -5.82
CA VAL A 193 -21.51 -13.62 -7.23
C VAL A 193 -21.45 -15.12 -7.51
N GLY A 194 -22.44 -15.64 -8.18
CA GLY A 194 -22.49 -17.05 -8.60
C GLY A 194 -21.41 -17.36 -9.64
N VAL A 195 -20.70 -18.47 -9.46
CA VAL A 195 -19.61 -18.89 -10.34
C VAL A 195 -19.73 -20.34 -10.76
N VAL A 196 -19.17 -20.65 -11.94
CA VAL A 196 -19.02 -22.02 -12.47
C VAL A 196 -17.58 -22.46 -12.28
N ILE A 197 -17.36 -23.68 -11.76
CA ILE A 197 -16.01 -24.22 -11.56
C ILE A 197 -15.22 -24.30 -12.89
N ASN A 198 -13.89 -24.22 -12.77
CA ASN A 198 -12.94 -24.23 -13.89
C ASN A 198 -13.05 -23.03 -14.86
N THR A 199 -13.79 -21.99 -14.48
CA THR A 199 -13.98 -20.77 -15.28
C THR A 199 -13.11 -19.64 -14.75
N VAL A 200 -12.52 -18.84 -15.65
CA VAL A 200 -11.81 -17.61 -15.33
C VAL A 200 -12.80 -16.45 -15.41
N TYR A 201 -12.81 -15.65 -14.35
CA TYR A 201 -13.65 -14.46 -14.24
C TYR A 201 -12.77 -13.21 -14.13
N TYR A 202 -13.30 -12.12 -14.67
CA TYR A 202 -12.71 -10.77 -14.62
C TYR A 202 -13.66 -9.86 -13.87
N TRP A 203 -13.11 -8.96 -13.08
CA TRP A 203 -13.90 -8.00 -12.35
C TRP A 203 -13.15 -6.72 -12.05
N LYS A 204 -13.88 -5.64 -11.78
CA LYS A 204 -13.37 -4.34 -11.37
C LYS A 204 -14.40 -3.57 -10.58
N VAL A 205 -13.93 -2.58 -9.84
CA VAL A 205 -14.74 -1.64 -9.08
C VAL A 205 -14.51 -0.23 -9.60
N VAL A 206 -15.59 0.50 -9.87
CA VAL A 206 -15.56 1.95 -10.12
C VAL A 206 -16.17 2.63 -8.91
N THR A 207 -15.36 3.44 -8.22
CA THR A 207 -15.79 4.25 -7.08
C THR A 207 -16.19 5.63 -7.58
N THR A 208 -17.34 6.14 -7.13
CA THR A 208 -17.86 7.47 -7.50
C THR A 208 -18.14 8.27 -6.23
N ASP A 209 -17.74 9.55 -6.19
CA ASP A 209 -18.03 10.50 -5.11
C ASP A 209 -19.37 11.24 -5.29
N ALA A 210 -19.66 12.17 -4.39
CA ALA A 210 -20.90 12.97 -4.41
C ALA A 210 -20.93 13.98 -5.57
N GLU A 211 -19.78 14.44 -6.05
CA GLU A 211 -19.62 15.37 -7.18
C GLU A 211 -19.67 14.67 -8.54
N GLY A 212 -19.63 13.32 -8.56
CA GLY A 212 -19.65 12.52 -9.78
C GLY A 212 -18.27 12.22 -10.35
N ASN A 213 -17.17 12.57 -9.65
CA ASN A 213 -15.85 12.10 -10.04
C ASN A 213 -15.76 10.60 -9.79
N ALA A 214 -14.95 9.90 -10.58
CA ALA A 214 -14.85 8.46 -10.48
C ALA A 214 -13.42 7.96 -10.68
N SER A 215 -13.10 6.85 -10.01
CA SER A 215 -11.86 6.12 -10.20
C SER A 215 -12.10 4.63 -10.39
N ASP A 216 -11.25 4.00 -11.20
CA ASP A 216 -11.35 2.58 -11.61
C ASP A 216 -10.22 1.79 -10.95
N SER A 217 -10.53 0.67 -10.32
CA SER A 217 -9.54 -0.20 -9.66
C SER A 217 -8.57 -0.88 -10.63
N GLY A 218 -8.84 -0.83 -11.94
CA GLY A 218 -8.24 -1.73 -12.89
C GLY A 218 -8.92 -3.12 -12.88
N VAL A 219 -8.57 -3.96 -13.87
CA VAL A 219 -9.17 -5.28 -14.04
C VAL A 219 -8.39 -6.35 -13.27
N TYR A 220 -9.09 -7.12 -12.46
CA TYR A 220 -8.58 -8.28 -11.73
C TYR A 220 -9.19 -9.56 -12.27
N GLN A 221 -8.47 -10.69 -12.17
CA GLN A 221 -8.95 -11.98 -12.62
C GLN A 221 -8.71 -13.06 -11.57
N PHE A 222 -9.61 -14.04 -11.52
CA PHE A 222 -9.44 -15.26 -10.72
C PHE A 222 -10.04 -16.48 -11.42
N LYS A 223 -9.62 -17.67 -11.02
CA LYS A 223 -10.21 -18.93 -11.48
C LYS A 223 -11.07 -19.53 -10.38
N ALA A 224 -12.34 -19.84 -10.69
CA ALA A 224 -13.24 -20.54 -9.76
C ALA A 224 -12.96 -22.04 -9.70
N ARG A 225 -13.05 -22.61 -8.48
CA ARG A 225 -12.93 -24.04 -8.18
C ARG A 225 -14.05 -24.55 -7.28
#